data_53642b5954673883602effa5c117e516
#
_entry.id   53642b5954673883602effa5c117e516
#
_cell.length_a   1.000
_cell.length_b   1.000
_cell.length_c   1.000
_cell.angle_alpha   90.00
_cell.angle_beta   90.00
_cell.angle_gamma   90.00
#
_symmetry.space_group_name_H-M   'P 1'
#
loop_
_entity.id
_entity.type
_entity.pdbx_description
1 polymer ?
#
loop_
_entity_poly.entity_id
_entity_poly.type
_entity_poly.pdbx_seq_one_letter_code
_entity_poly.pdbx_strand_id
1 'polypeptide(L)'
;DHDAHIAAHTTFMASRMVQINPMVYANLQAHVSDHISFKAQKEVKEQFAQDQNLLSLQQTDPQQFQFAFDNAVATAVAEITESLVVGEMQAQANKQDPLVRIKQQEVDLRAMDMQRKENEVKFKQDQENQRQANKLNLEYDRLAQQDEQSEKRLNIAERKLEK
;
A
#
# COMPACT_ATOMS: atom_id res chain seq x y z
N ASP A 1 -5.10 7.12 -34.66
CA ASP A 1 -4.45 6.97 -33.34
C ASP A 1 -5.52 6.93 -32.24
N HIS A 2 -5.85 5.71 -31.75
CA HIS A 2 -6.90 5.53 -30.75
C HIS A 2 -6.52 6.17 -29.40
N ASP A 3 -5.25 6.19 -29.02
CA ASP A 3 -4.80 6.76 -27.74
C ASP A 3 -5.06 8.27 -27.68
N ALA A 4 -4.72 8.99 -28.73
CA ALA A 4 -4.97 10.43 -28.81
C ALA A 4 -6.48 10.74 -28.74
N HIS A 5 -7.32 9.91 -29.41
CA HIS A 5 -8.77 10.06 -29.39
C HIS A 5 -9.38 9.79 -28.01
N ILE A 6 -8.98 8.68 -27.38
CA ILE A 6 -9.40 8.33 -26.01
C ILE A 6 -9.04 9.48 -25.07
N ALA A 7 -7.79 9.96 -25.08
CA ALA A 7 -7.33 11.03 -24.21
C ALA A 7 -8.10 12.34 -24.43
N ALA A 8 -8.36 12.72 -25.68
CA ALA A 8 -9.10 13.93 -26.02
C ALA A 8 -10.55 13.87 -25.53
N HIS A 9 -11.25 12.75 -25.79
CA HIS A 9 -12.64 12.58 -25.37
C HIS A 9 -12.80 12.44 -23.86
N THR A 10 -11.90 11.73 -23.19
CA THR A 10 -11.89 11.62 -21.71
C THR A 10 -11.69 13.00 -21.08
N THR A 11 -10.75 13.80 -21.61
CA THR A 11 -10.55 15.19 -21.16
C THR A 11 -11.80 16.06 -21.40
N PHE A 12 -12.45 15.91 -22.54
CA PHE A 12 -13.67 16.66 -22.85
C PHE A 12 -14.85 16.23 -21.97
N MET A 13 -14.99 14.94 -21.67
CA MET A 13 -16.01 14.42 -20.75
C MET A 13 -15.88 14.99 -19.31
N ALA A 14 -14.67 15.35 -18.89
CA ALA A 14 -14.43 16.01 -17.61
C ALA A 14 -14.86 17.49 -17.60
N SER A 15 -15.20 18.09 -18.74
CA SER A 15 -15.66 19.47 -18.80
C SER A 15 -17.07 19.64 -18.20
N ARG A 16 -17.29 20.79 -17.55
CA ARG A 16 -18.59 21.11 -16.95
C ARG A 16 -19.74 21.04 -17.95
N MET A 17 -19.50 21.43 -19.20
CA MET A 17 -20.50 21.44 -20.26
C MET A 17 -21.02 20.04 -20.58
N VAL A 18 -20.16 19.03 -20.59
CA VAL A 18 -20.55 17.63 -20.80
C VAL A 18 -21.17 17.03 -19.55
N GLN A 19 -20.63 17.33 -18.36
CA GLN A 19 -21.12 16.82 -17.09
C GLN A 19 -22.58 17.21 -16.79
N ILE A 20 -23.03 18.37 -17.24
CA ILE A 20 -24.43 18.82 -17.06
C ILE A 20 -25.38 18.28 -18.14
N ASN A 21 -24.88 17.54 -19.14
CA ASN A 21 -25.68 16.98 -20.21
C ASN A 21 -25.50 15.44 -20.29
N PRO A 22 -26.37 14.68 -19.59
CA PRO A 22 -26.24 13.22 -19.48
C PRO A 22 -26.24 12.49 -20.84
N MET A 23 -26.96 13.01 -21.84
CA MET A 23 -27.02 12.39 -23.17
C MET A 23 -25.71 12.54 -23.91
N VAL A 24 -25.09 13.72 -23.86
CA VAL A 24 -23.79 13.97 -24.47
C VAL A 24 -22.70 13.13 -23.77
N TYR A 25 -22.77 13.05 -22.44
CA TYR A 25 -21.86 12.23 -21.65
C TYR A 25 -21.95 10.75 -22.06
N ALA A 26 -23.16 10.19 -22.12
CA ALA A 26 -23.39 8.78 -22.49
C ALA A 26 -22.89 8.48 -23.93
N ASN A 27 -23.14 9.38 -24.87
CA ASN A 27 -22.68 9.20 -26.24
C ASN A 27 -21.15 9.23 -26.36
N LEU A 28 -20.49 10.14 -25.63
CA LEU A 28 -19.03 10.20 -25.57
C LEU A 28 -18.45 8.96 -24.89
N GLN A 29 -19.09 8.47 -23.83
CA GLN A 29 -18.67 7.24 -23.14
C GLN A 29 -18.74 6.04 -24.08
N ALA A 30 -19.83 5.88 -24.83
CA ALA A 30 -19.98 4.82 -25.82
C ALA A 30 -18.87 4.92 -26.89
N HIS A 31 -18.64 6.12 -27.42
CA HIS A 31 -17.61 6.36 -28.40
C HIS A 31 -16.18 6.06 -27.89
N VAL A 32 -15.85 6.42 -26.65
CA VAL A 32 -14.58 6.05 -26.01
C VAL A 32 -14.47 4.52 -25.87
N SER A 33 -15.56 3.83 -25.48
CA SER A 33 -15.59 2.36 -25.42
C SER A 33 -15.30 1.70 -26.76
N ASP A 34 -15.83 2.25 -27.86
CA ASP A 34 -15.53 1.76 -29.19
C ASP A 34 -14.03 1.91 -29.53
N HIS A 35 -13.41 3.05 -29.20
CA HIS A 35 -11.98 3.25 -29.41
C HIS A 35 -11.13 2.33 -28.54
N ILE A 36 -11.52 2.05 -27.31
CA ILE A 36 -10.86 1.07 -26.43
C ILE A 36 -10.92 -0.33 -27.09
N SER A 37 -12.09 -0.72 -27.57
CA SER A 37 -12.29 -2.02 -28.22
C SER A 37 -11.44 -2.15 -29.49
N PHE A 38 -11.40 -1.13 -30.33
CA PHE A 38 -10.55 -1.13 -31.54
C PHE A 38 -9.06 -1.15 -31.21
N LYS A 39 -8.63 -0.43 -30.18
CA LYS A 39 -7.25 -0.46 -29.70
C LYS A 39 -6.87 -1.86 -29.23
N ALA A 40 -7.68 -2.47 -28.37
CA ALA A 40 -7.47 -3.80 -27.84
C ALA A 40 -7.38 -4.84 -28.97
N GLN A 41 -8.32 -4.81 -29.93
CA GLN A 41 -8.31 -5.71 -31.09
C GLN A 41 -7.03 -5.55 -31.92
N LYS A 42 -6.58 -4.33 -32.14
CA LYS A 42 -5.34 -4.04 -32.89
C LYS A 42 -4.12 -4.63 -32.15
N GLU A 43 -3.98 -4.35 -30.86
CA GLU A 43 -2.86 -4.83 -30.04
C GLU A 43 -2.81 -6.36 -29.98
N VAL A 44 -3.95 -6.99 -29.72
CA VAL A 44 -4.05 -8.46 -29.69
C VAL A 44 -3.73 -9.05 -31.06
N LYS A 45 -4.23 -8.45 -32.15
CA LYS A 45 -3.93 -8.92 -33.51
C LYS A 45 -2.43 -8.84 -33.82
N GLU A 46 -1.75 -7.77 -33.39
CA GLU A 46 -0.31 -7.61 -33.56
C GLU A 46 0.47 -8.64 -32.72
N GLN A 47 0.02 -8.95 -31.49
CA GLN A 47 0.62 -9.99 -30.63
C GLN A 47 0.44 -11.38 -31.24
N PHE A 48 -0.77 -11.71 -31.68
CA PHE A 48 -1.11 -13.01 -32.29
C PHE A 48 -0.36 -13.24 -33.61
N ALA A 49 -0.11 -12.18 -34.38
CA ALA A 49 0.68 -12.26 -35.61
C ALA A 49 2.17 -12.59 -35.37
N GLN A 50 2.66 -12.41 -34.16
CA GLN A 50 4.05 -12.73 -33.79
C GLN A 50 4.20 -14.12 -33.15
N ASP A 51 3.11 -14.78 -32.76
CA ASP A 51 3.12 -16.09 -32.12
C ASP A 51 2.86 -17.21 -33.16
N GLN A 52 3.91 -17.98 -33.45
CA GLN A 52 3.84 -19.09 -34.43
C GLN A 52 2.86 -20.18 -34.00
N ASN A 53 2.65 -20.42 -32.71
CA ASN A 53 1.71 -21.41 -32.23
C ASN A 53 0.27 -20.97 -32.50
N LEU A 54 -0.04 -19.70 -32.30
CA LEU A 54 -1.35 -19.14 -32.58
C LEU A 54 -1.62 -19.06 -34.09
N LEU A 55 -0.61 -18.77 -34.91
CA LEU A 55 -0.73 -18.83 -36.37
C LEU A 55 -0.99 -20.26 -36.87
N SER A 56 -0.35 -21.27 -36.27
CA SER A 56 -0.64 -22.68 -36.59
C SER A 56 -2.02 -23.08 -36.12
N LEU A 57 -2.45 -22.62 -34.96
CA LEU A 57 -3.80 -22.86 -34.42
C LEU A 57 -4.88 -22.26 -35.31
N GLN A 58 -4.65 -21.11 -35.91
CA GLN A 58 -5.55 -20.48 -36.86
C GLN A 58 -5.83 -21.37 -38.08
N GLN A 59 -4.83 -22.19 -38.50
CA GLN A 59 -4.95 -23.09 -39.63
C GLN A 59 -5.56 -24.47 -39.25
N THR A 60 -5.25 -24.96 -38.06
CA THR A 60 -5.63 -26.30 -37.59
C THR A 60 -6.97 -26.34 -36.87
N ASP A 61 -7.28 -25.31 -36.05
CA ASP A 61 -8.53 -25.16 -35.32
C ASP A 61 -8.97 -23.70 -35.27
N PRO A 62 -9.65 -23.17 -36.30
CA PRO A 62 -10.11 -21.79 -36.38
C PRO A 62 -11.07 -21.39 -35.25
N GLN A 63 -11.84 -22.34 -34.69
CA GLN A 63 -12.79 -22.04 -33.62
C GLN A 63 -12.05 -21.80 -32.30
N GLN A 64 -11.07 -22.62 -31.98
CA GLN A 64 -10.24 -22.46 -30.80
C GLN A 64 -9.38 -21.17 -30.91
N PHE A 65 -8.88 -20.85 -32.11
CA PHE A 65 -8.19 -19.58 -32.36
C PHE A 65 -9.10 -18.38 -32.09
N GLN A 66 -10.32 -18.39 -32.61
CA GLN A 66 -11.28 -17.29 -32.41
C GLN A 66 -11.61 -17.12 -30.94
N PHE A 67 -11.84 -18.23 -30.22
CA PHE A 67 -12.09 -18.19 -28.78
C PHE A 67 -10.91 -17.58 -27.99
N ALA A 68 -9.69 -17.98 -28.32
CA ALA A 68 -8.48 -17.44 -27.72
C ALA A 68 -8.32 -15.94 -28.02
N PHE A 69 -8.61 -15.54 -29.27
CA PHE A 69 -8.55 -14.15 -29.69
C PHE A 69 -9.58 -13.28 -28.95
N ASP A 70 -10.83 -13.72 -28.88
CA ASP A 70 -11.91 -12.97 -28.21
C ASP A 70 -11.63 -12.82 -26.71
N ASN A 71 -11.10 -13.86 -26.05
CA ASN A 71 -10.68 -13.80 -24.63
C ASN A 71 -9.51 -12.80 -24.43
N ALA A 72 -8.53 -12.83 -25.32
CA ALA A 72 -7.39 -11.90 -25.25
C ALA A 72 -7.85 -10.44 -25.47
N VAL A 73 -8.77 -10.21 -26.40
CA VAL A 73 -9.37 -8.88 -26.63
C VAL A 73 -10.16 -8.43 -25.40
N ALA A 74 -10.97 -9.29 -24.79
CA ALA A 74 -11.73 -8.95 -23.57
C ALA A 74 -10.79 -8.59 -22.43
N THR A 75 -9.70 -9.32 -22.24
CA THR A 75 -8.66 -9.02 -21.24
C THR A 75 -8.00 -7.66 -21.51
N ALA A 76 -7.58 -7.40 -22.74
CA ALA A 76 -6.97 -6.13 -23.13
C ALA A 76 -7.92 -4.93 -22.94
N VAL A 77 -9.22 -5.10 -23.24
CA VAL A 77 -10.24 -4.07 -22.96
C VAL A 77 -10.33 -3.77 -21.48
N ALA A 78 -10.33 -4.80 -20.63
CA ALA A 78 -10.39 -4.64 -19.18
C ALA A 78 -9.16 -3.89 -18.66
N GLU A 79 -7.95 -4.26 -19.09
CA GLU A 79 -6.68 -3.61 -18.69
C GLU A 79 -6.61 -2.15 -19.11
N ILE A 80 -7.00 -1.83 -20.34
CA ILE A 80 -7.04 -0.45 -20.84
C ILE A 80 -8.05 0.37 -20.01
N THR A 81 -9.22 -0.19 -19.74
CA THR A 81 -10.28 0.49 -18.98
C THR A 81 -9.82 0.74 -17.54
N GLU A 82 -9.21 -0.24 -16.89
CA GLU A 82 -8.66 -0.10 -15.52
C GLU A 82 -7.59 1.00 -15.47
N SER A 83 -6.68 1.03 -16.46
CA SER A 83 -5.63 2.05 -16.51
C SER A 83 -6.19 3.47 -16.66
N LEU A 84 -7.27 3.64 -17.42
CA LEU A 84 -7.96 4.92 -17.56
C LEU A 84 -8.64 5.36 -16.26
N VAL A 85 -9.34 4.46 -15.58
CA VAL A 85 -10.00 4.74 -14.29
C VAL A 85 -8.96 5.14 -13.23
N VAL A 86 -7.86 4.40 -13.12
CA VAL A 86 -6.76 4.73 -12.19
C VAL A 86 -6.15 6.09 -12.53
N GLY A 87 -5.92 6.37 -13.81
CA GLY A 87 -5.42 7.66 -14.28
C GLY A 87 -6.35 8.83 -13.94
N GLU A 88 -7.66 8.66 -14.10
CA GLU A 88 -8.67 9.67 -13.72
C GLU A 88 -8.72 9.89 -12.21
N MET A 89 -8.67 8.82 -11.40
CA MET A 89 -8.64 8.93 -9.93
C MET A 89 -7.39 9.68 -9.46
N GLN A 90 -6.23 9.42 -10.05
CA GLN A 90 -4.99 10.15 -9.74
C GLN A 90 -5.06 11.62 -10.18
N ALA A 91 -5.64 11.90 -11.36
CA ALA A 91 -5.83 13.26 -11.84
C ALA A 91 -6.78 14.07 -10.95
N GLN A 92 -7.86 13.43 -10.45
CA GLN A 92 -8.78 14.05 -9.48
C GLN A 92 -8.12 14.29 -8.12
N ALA A 93 -7.34 13.34 -7.62
CA ALA A 93 -6.56 13.51 -6.38
C ALA A 93 -5.57 14.68 -6.48
N ASN A 94 -4.96 14.88 -7.65
CA ASN A 94 -4.04 15.99 -7.91
C ASN A 94 -4.76 17.36 -8.08
N LYS A 95 -6.05 17.35 -8.41
CA LYS A 95 -6.89 18.57 -8.52
C LYS A 95 -7.52 19.00 -7.20
N GLN A 96 -7.32 18.26 -6.09
CA GLN A 96 -7.78 18.71 -4.79
C GLN A 96 -7.22 20.08 -4.45
N ASP A 97 -8.10 20.93 -3.89
CA ASP A 97 -7.75 22.29 -3.48
C ASP A 97 -6.44 22.29 -2.68
N PRO A 98 -5.44 23.11 -3.05
CA PRO A 98 -4.18 23.20 -2.32
C PRO A 98 -4.35 23.42 -0.81
N LEU A 99 -5.42 24.10 -0.39
CA LEU A 99 -5.77 24.29 1.02
C LEU A 99 -6.15 23.00 1.72
N VAL A 100 -6.84 22.09 1.04
CA VAL A 100 -7.20 20.77 1.60
C VAL A 100 -5.94 19.92 1.76
N ARG A 101 -5.02 19.94 0.78
CA ARG A 101 -3.72 19.25 0.87
C ARG A 101 -2.87 19.78 2.03
N ILE A 102 -2.80 21.10 2.19
CA ILE A 102 -2.04 21.73 3.30
C ILE A 102 -2.64 21.33 4.64
N LYS A 103 -3.97 21.36 4.79
CA LYS A 103 -4.64 20.90 6.01
C LYS A 103 -4.39 19.44 6.31
N GLN A 104 -4.43 18.58 5.30
CA GLN A 104 -4.15 17.15 5.49
C GLN A 104 -2.71 16.93 5.94
N GLN A 105 -1.74 17.59 5.31
CA GLN A 105 -0.34 17.54 5.73
C GLN A 105 -0.13 18.05 7.16
N GLU A 106 -0.85 19.09 7.57
CA GLU A 106 -0.79 19.61 8.94
C GLU A 106 -1.33 18.59 9.96
N VAL A 107 -2.43 17.90 9.63
CA VAL A 107 -2.99 16.82 10.46
C VAL A 107 -2.02 15.65 10.58
N ASP A 108 -1.41 15.23 9.48
CA ASP A 108 -0.44 14.14 9.44
C ASP A 108 0.81 14.48 10.27
N LEU A 109 1.33 15.70 10.16
CA LEU A 109 2.45 16.18 10.97
C LEU A 109 2.12 16.19 12.46
N ARG A 110 0.91 16.63 12.85
CA ARG A 110 0.47 16.60 14.25
C ARG A 110 0.34 15.18 14.78
N ALA A 111 -0.16 14.24 13.97
CA ALA A 111 -0.25 12.84 14.35
C ALA A 111 1.15 12.23 14.58
N MET A 112 2.11 12.51 13.70
CA MET A 112 3.51 12.08 13.87
C MET A 112 4.16 12.69 15.11
N ASP A 113 3.90 13.95 15.42
CA ASP A 113 4.44 14.63 16.62
C ASP A 113 3.85 14.04 17.91
N MET A 114 2.57 13.70 17.92
CA MET A 114 1.94 12.99 19.05
C MET A 114 2.59 11.63 19.27
N GLN A 115 2.74 10.85 18.20
CA GLN A 115 3.36 9.52 18.28
C GLN A 115 4.81 9.58 18.78
N ARG A 116 5.57 10.60 18.35
CA ARG A 116 6.93 10.83 18.83
C ARG A 116 6.97 11.15 20.33
N LYS A 117 6.05 12.00 20.81
CA LYS A 117 5.93 12.33 22.25
C LYS A 117 5.54 11.11 23.09
N GLU A 118 4.60 10.29 22.62
CA GLU A 118 4.23 9.05 23.30
C GLU A 118 5.41 8.08 23.41
N ASN A 119 6.17 7.91 22.33
CA ASN A 119 7.37 7.07 22.34
C ASN A 119 8.45 7.60 23.30
N GLU A 120 8.61 8.92 23.36
CA GLU A 120 9.56 9.54 24.30
C GLU A 120 9.15 9.33 25.77
N VAL A 121 7.85 9.42 26.06
CA VAL A 121 7.31 9.13 27.40
C VAL A 121 7.51 7.66 27.77
N LYS A 122 7.19 6.74 26.86
CA LYS A 122 7.43 5.29 27.08
C LYS A 122 8.90 5.00 27.33
N PHE A 123 9.77 5.56 26.52
CA PHE A 123 11.23 5.36 26.69
C PHE A 123 11.73 5.87 28.04
N LYS A 124 11.26 7.03 28.51
CA LYS A 124 11.60 7.56 29.86
C LYS A 124 11.08 6.64 30.97
N GLN A 125 9.86 6.13 30.79
CA GLN A 125 9.25 5.19 31.75
C GLN A 125 10.05 3.88 31.82
N ASP A 126 10.43 3.33 30.70
CA ASP A 126 11.24 2.10 30.63
C ASP A 126 12.62 2.29 31.26
N GLN A 127 13.27 3.45 31.04
CA GLN A 127 14.52 3.77 31.71
C GLN A 127 14.38 3.86 33.24
N GLU A 128 13.28 4.46 33.72
CA GLU A 128 13.02 4.56 35.15
C GLU A 128 12.74 3.21 35.75
N ASN A 129 11.93 2.38 35.11
CA ASN A 129 11.67 1.00 35.53
C ASN A 129 12.97 0.17 35.60
N GLN A 130 13.84 0.32 34.64
CA GLN A 130 15.14 -0.34 34.60
C GLN A 130 16.06 0.12 35.74
N ARG A 131 16.06 1.43 36.06
CA ARG A 131 16.80 1.96 37.21
C ARG A 131 16.26 1.44 38.53
N GLN A 132 14.95 1.33 38.67
CA GLN A 132 14.33 0.77 39.89
C GLN A 132 14.64 -0.72 40.04
N ALA A 133 14.56 -1.51 38.95
CA ALA A 133 14.93 -2.92 38.98
C ALA A 133 16.40 -3.13 39.34
N ASN A 134 17.31 -2.30 38.80
CA ASN A 134 18.73 -2.37 39.16
C ASN A 134 19.00 -2.01 40.65
N LYS A 135 18.26 -1.03 41.18
CA LYS A 135 18.36 -0.68 42.62
C LYS A 135 17.90 -1.85 43.51
N LEU A 136 16.77 -2.47 43.15
CA LEU A 136 16.27 -3.64 43.88
C LEU A 136 17.26 -4.81 43.85
N ASN A 137 17.83 -5.11 42.70
CA ASN A 137 18.83 -6.17 42.56
C ASN A 137 20.06 -5.89 43.43
N LEU A 138 20.57 -4.66 43.46
CA LEU A 138 21.69 -4.26 44.31
C LEU A 138 21.35 -4.41 45.81
N GLU A 139 20.12 -4.13 46.20
CA GLU A 139 19.64 -4.28 47.57
C GLU A 139 19.54 -5.77 47.97
N TYR A 140 19.03 -6.62 47.08
CA TYR A 140 19.02 -8.08 47.28
C TYR A 140 20.43 -8.65 47.39
N ASP A 141 21.37 -8.25 46.54
CA ASP A 141 22.76 -8.70 46.63
C ASP A 141 23.42 -8.29 47.95
N ARG A 142 23.12 -7.06 48.42
CA ARG A 142 23.63 -6.58 49.71
C ARG A 142 23.07 -7.36 50.88
N LEU A 143 21.78 -7.68 50.88
CA LEU A 143 21.14 -8.50 51.92
C LEU A 143 21.73 -9.92 51.92
N ALA A 144 21.88 -10.53 50.75
CA ALA A 144 22.47 -11.87 50.64
C ALA A 144 23.92 -11.90 51.17
N GLN A 145 24.72 -10.89 50.88
CA GLN A 145 26.08 -10.77 51.44
C GLN A 145 26.08 -10.60 52.97
N GLN A 146 25.09 -9.87 53.51
CA GLN A 146 24.95 -9.65 54.94
C GLN A 146 24.55 -10.95 55.68
N ASP A 147 23.65 -11.73 55.10
CA ASP A 147 23.24 -13.03 55.60
C ASP A 147 24.41 -14.03 55.57
N GLU A 148 25.18 -14.10 54.51
CA GLU A 148 26.37 -14.95 54.39
C GLU A 148 27.43 -14.59 55.47
N GLN A 149 27.65 -13.28 55.69
CA GLN A 149 28.55 -12.83 56.76
C GLN A 149 28.04 -13.19 58.14
N SER A 150 26.72 -13.12 58.38
CA SER A 150 26.11 -13.49 59.66
C SER A 150 26.24 -14.99 59.93
N GLU A 151 26.00 -15.84 58.93
CA GLU A 151 26.22 -17.28 59.04
C GLU A 151 27.70 -17.62 59.32
N LYS A 152 28.64 -16.98 58.66
CA LYS A 152 30.07 -17.16 58.90
C LYS A 152 30.43 -16.79 60.31
N ARG A 153 29.86 -15.72 60.89
CA ARG A 153 30.09 -15.33 62.33
C ARG A 153 29.50 -16.34 63.33
N LEU A 154 28.29 -16.86 63.04
CA LEU A 154 27.67 -17.88 63.84
C LEU A 154 28.49 -19.17 63.88
N ASN A 155 28.92 -19.65 62.72
CA ASN A 155 29.77 -20.84 62.60
C ASN A 155 31.13 -20.69 63.34
N ILE A 156 31.72 -19.49 63.34
CA ILE A 156 32.95 -19.22 64.13
C ILE A 156 32.67 -19.18 65.58
N ALA A 157 31.54 -18.67 66.05
CA ALA A 157 31.14 -18.63 67.45
C ALA A 157 30.88 -20.05 68.00
N GLU A 158 30.16 -20.89 67.26
CA GLU A 158 29.91 -22.29 67.61
C GLU A 158 31.21 -23.10 67.76
N ARG A 159 32.14 -22.97 66.82
CA ARG A 159 33.46 -23.65 66.94
C ARG A 159 34.30 -23.17 68.06
N LYS A 160 34.05 -21.99 68.63
CA LYS A 160 34.75 -21.50 69.83
C LYS A 160 34.13 -22.03 71.14
N LEU A 161 32.89 -22.47 71.15
CA LEU A 161 32.19 -23.05 72.31
C LEU A 161 32.47 -24.56 72.48
N GLU A 162 32.90 -25.22 71.40
CA GLU A 162 33.24 -26.65 71.39
C GLU A 162 34.68 -26.94 71.84
N LYS A 163 35.47 -25.93 72.14
CA LYS A 163 36.84 -26.05 72.66
C LYS A 163 36.93 -25.64 74.12
#